data_511c079e4b4a6943f233024a1524a7b4
#
_entry.id   511c079e4b4a6943f233024a1524a7b4
#
_cell.length_a   1.000
_cell.length_b   1.000
_cell.length_c   1.000
_cell.angle_alpha   90.00
_cell.angle_beta   90.00
_cell.angle_gamma   90.00
#
_symmetry.space_group_name_H-M   'P 1'
#
loop_
_entity.id
_entity.type
_entity.pdbx_description
1 polymer ?
#
loop_
_entity_poly.entity_id
_entity_poly.type
_entity_poly.pdbx_seq_one_letter_code
_entity_poly.pdbx_strand_id
1 'polypeptide(L)'
;TRPMETLSSSINASSSDFKQNSEHHRALANELKQRLAKVREGGGEKYRKRQEEQGKLFVRERIERLLDPNSPFLEFSALAATDLYDNEGKASASSGRTSASASDGESVAPGAGIVTGIGRVSNREVLIVANDATVKGGSYLPMTVKKHLRAQQIAEENHLPCLYLVDSGGAFLPLQDEVFPDVNHFGRIFYNQARMSAKRIPQIAAVMGSCTAGGAYVPAMSDEAIIVKGTGTIFLGGPP
;
A
#
# COMPACT_ATOMS: atom_id res chain seq x y z
N THR A 1 -11.40 42.23 24.23
CA THR A 1 -10.74 40.93 23.98
C THR A 1 -10.17 40.43 25.28
N ARG A 2 -10.68 39.29 25.80
CA ARG A 2 -10.04 38.66 26.98
C ARG A 2 -8.66 38.18 26.53
N PRO A 3 -7.59 38.43 27.32
CA PRO A 3 -6.28 37.86 27.05
C PRO A 3 -6.40 36.34 27.10
N MET A 4 -5.78 35.64 26.13
CA MET A 4 -5.69 34.19 26.18
C MET A 4 -4.91 33.78 27.41
N GLU A 5 -5.51 32.93 28.23
CA GLU A 5 -4.90 32.35 29.40
C GLU A 5 -3.79 31.38 28.96
N THR A 6 -2.56 31.67 29.32
CA THR A 6 -1.42 30.81 29.06
C THR A 6 -1.36 29.69 30.09
N LEU A 7 -1.33 28.45 29.66
CA LEU A 7 -1.11 27.30 30.53
C LEU A 7 0.32 27.34 31.07
N SER A 8 0.47 27.38 32.41
CA SER A 8 1.79 27.27 33.02
C SER A 8 2.31 25.83 32.94
N SER A 9 3.60 25.67 32.67
CA SER A 9 4.25 24.36 32.65
C SER A 9 5.18 24.22 33.86
N SER A 10 5.07 23.08 34.55
CA SER A 10 6.00 22.70 35.64
C SER A 10 7.20 21.87 35.15
N ILE A 11 7.37 21.72 33.83
CA ILE A 11 8.44 20.93 33.25
C ILE A 11 9.80 21.57 33.52
N ASN A 12 10.70 20.79 34.14
CA ASN A 12 12.11 21.15 34.31
C ASN A 12 12.97 20.44 33.26
N ALA A 13 13.27 21.13 32.16
CA ALA A 13 14.06 20.57 31.04
C ALA A 13 15.53 20.25 31.42
N SER A 14 16.02 20.73 32.54
CA SER A 14 17.39 20.44 33.04
C SER A 14 17.46 19.22 33.96
N SER A 15 16.32 18.71 34.43
CA SER A 15 16.29 17.51 35.29
C SER A 15 16.83 16.26 34.58
N SER A 16 17.38 15.35 35.37
CA SER A 16 17.85 14.02 34.86
C SER A 16 16.73 13.26 34.19
N ASP A 17 15.56 13.25 34.80
CA ASP A 17 14.39 12.50 34.29
C ASP A 17 13.88 13.04 32.95
N PHE A 18 13.85 14.40 32.81
CA PHE A 18 13.50 15.00 31.53
C PHE A 18 14.51 14.60 30.42
N LYS A 19 15.79 14.66 30.72
CA LYS A 19 16.84 14.30 29.75
C LYS A 19 16.72 12.84 29.33
N GLN A 20 16.59 11.93 30.29
CA GLN A 20 16.44 10.48 30.03
C GLN A 20 15.18 10.19 29.20
N ASN A 21 14.04 10.77 29.57
CA ASN A 21 12.79 10.62 28.81
C ASN A 21 12.90 11.21 27.39
N SER A 22 13.53 12.38 27.25
CA SER A 22 13.76 13.01 25.95
C SER A 22 14.65 12.14 25.04
N GLU A 23 15.72 11.57 25.56
CA GLU A 23 16.60 10.66 24.82
C GLU A 23 15.85 9.40 24.39
N HIS A 24 15.10 8.77 25.29
CA HIS A 24 14.28 7.61 25.01
C HIS A 24 13.26 7.88 23.88
N HIS A 25 12.47 8.94 23.99
CA HIS A 25 11.49 9.28 22.97
C HIS A 25 12.11 9.69 21.62
N ARG A 26 13.28 10.32 21.63
CA ARG A 26 14.04 10.61 20.41
C ARG A 26 14.54 9.34 19.74
N ALA A 27 14.99 8.36 20.51
CA ALA A 27 15.40 7.06 19.98
C ALA A 27 14.23 6.33 19.30
N LEU A 28 13.06 6.26 19.96
CA LEU A 28 11.84 5.68 19.37
C LEU A 28 11.39 6.40 18.09
N ALA A 29 11.41 7.73 18.11
CA ALA A 29 11.05 8.52 16.92
C ALA A 29 12.02 8.30 15.76
N ASN A 30 13.31 8.15 16.04
CA ASN A 30 14.32 7.86 15.03
C ASN A 30 14.17 6.44 14.46
N GLU A 31 13.90 5.45 15.32
CA GLU A 31 13.60 4.08 14.88
C GLU A 31 12.39 4.06 13.94
N LEU A 32 11.29 4.72 14.31
CA LEU A 32 10.11 4.82 13.45
C LEU A 32 10.45 5.46 12.09
N LYS A 33 11.22 6.55 12.08
CA LYS A 33 11.65 7.21 10.83
C LYS A 33 12.47 6.27 9.94
N GLN A 34 13.38 5.49 10.53
CA GLN A 34 14.20 4.52 9.79
C GLN A 34 13.34 3.40 9.20
N ARG A 35 12.40 2.83 9.97
CA ARG A 35 11.45 1.81 9.48
C ARG A 35 10.59 2.35 8.32
N LEU A 36 10.08 3.57 8.45
CA LEU A 36 9.31 4.22 7.38
C LEU A 36 10.15 4.49 6.13
N ALA A 37 11.40 4.93 6.29
CA ALA A 37 12.31 5.13 5.17
C ALA A 37 12.55 3.81 4.42
N LYS A 38 12.82 2.73 5.14
CA LYS A 38 13.02 1.39 4.57
C LYS A 38 11.80 0.89 3.79
N VAL A 39 10.60 1.03 4.36
CA VAL A 39 9.34 0.65 3.66
C VAL A 39 9.16 1.43 2.36
N ARG A 40 9.59 2.69 2.31
CA ARG A 40 9.50 3.53 1.11
C ARG A 40 10.38 3.07 -0.05
N GLU A 41 11.36 2.21 0.21
CA GLU A 41 12.21 1.60 -0.83
C GLU A 41 11.48 0.49 -1.62
N GLY A 42 10.33 0.01 -1.09
CA GLY A 42 9.56 -1.07 -1.69
C GLY A 42 10.31 -2.40 -1.67
N GLY A 43 10.27 -3.15 -2.76
CA GLY A 43 10.96 -4.43 -2.92
C GLY A 43 12.48 -4.33 -3.16
N GLY A 44 13.04 -3.13 -3.03
CA GLY A 44 14.47 -2.87 -3.15
C GLY A 44 14.93 -2.49 -4.56
N GLU A 45 16.19 -2.07 -4.64
CA GLU A 45 16.79 -1.46 -5.85
C GLU A 45 16.72 -2.36 -7.09
N LYS A 46 16.97 -3.65 -6.94
CA LYS A 46 16.92 -4.64 -8.03
C LYS A 46 15.56 -4.62 -8.76
N TYR A 47 14.47 -4.62 -8.01
CA TYR A 47 13.12 -4.66 -8.59
C TYR A 47 12.69 -3.29 -9.12
N ARG A 48 13.18 -2.19 -8.52
CA ARG A 48 12.98 -0.84 -9.04
C ARG A 48 13.64 -0.67 -10.40
N LYS A 49 14.91 -1.05 -10.55
CA LYS A 49 15.61 -1.05 -11.85
C LYS A 49 14.87 -1.85 -12.92
N ARG A 50 14.36 -3.03 -12.56
CA ARG A 50 13.57 -3.85 -13.48
C ARG A 50 12.30 -3.13 -13.95
N GLN A 51 11.65 -2.35 -13.09
CA GLN A 51 10.49 -1.53 -13.49
C GLN A 51 10.90 -0.39 -14.43
N GLU A 52 11.99 0.29 -14.15
CA GLU A 52 12.55 1.35 -15.00
C GLU A 52 12.90 0.81 -16.41
N GLU A 53 13.53 -0.35 -16.51
CA GLU A 53 13.81 -1.06 -17.77
C GLU A 53 12.52 -1.39 -18.57
N GLN A 54 11.41 -1.61 -17.88
CA GLN A 54 10.09 -1.80 -18.49
C GLN A 54 9.37 -0.49 -18.84
N GLY A 55 9.99 0.67 -18.61
CA GLY A 55 9.38 1.98 -18.82
C GLY A 55 8.31 2.33 -17.79
N LYS A 56 8.30 1.67 -16.64
CA LYS A 56 7.33 1.89 -15.56
C LYS A 56 7.90 2.82 -14.50
N LEU A 57 7.05 3.70 -13.99
CA LEU A 57 7.35 4.50 -12.80
C LEU A 57 7.20 3.65 -11.53
N PHE A 58 8.01 3.95 -10.51
CA PHE A 58 7.83 3.38 -9.18
C PHE A 58 6.50 3.86 -8.55
N VAL A 59 5.90 3.02 -7.69
CA VAL A 59 4.55 3.28 -7.14
C VAL A 59 4.43 4.65 -6.47
N ARG A 60 5.42 5.07 -5.70
CA ARG A 60 5.39 6.36 -4.99
C ARG A 60 5.49 7.55 -5.95
N GLU A 61 6.27 7.41 -7.01
CA GLU A 61 6.36 8.41 -8.07
C GLU A 61 5.04 8.54 -8.85
N ARG A 62 4.35 7.40 -9.09
CA ARG A 62 3.00 7.41 -9.70
C ARG A 62 2.03 8.23 -8.84
N ILE A 63 2.06 8.05 -7.52
CA ILE A 63 1.21 8.78 -6.58
C ILE A 63 1.60 10.27 -6.57
N GLU A 64 2.88 10.59 -6.45
CA GLU A 64 3.36 11.98 -6.44
C GLU A 64 2.95 12.76 -7.69
N ARG A 65 3.06 12.13 -8.87
CA ARG A 65 2.64 12.75 -10.15
C ARG A 65 1.12 12.85 -10.31
N LEU A 66 0.36 12.04 -9.58
CA LEU A 66 -1.11 12.08 -9.60
C LEU A 66 -1.66 13.19 -8.72
N LEU A 67 -0.99 13.48 -7.61
CA LEU A 67 -1.42 14.48 -6.64
C LEU A 67 -1.30 15.90 -7.19
N ASP A 68 -2.20 16.76 -6.74
CA ASP A 68 -2.10 18.21 -7.00
C ASP A 68 -0.77 18.75 -6.43
N PRO A 69 -0.11 19.68 -7.12
CA PRO A 69 1.15 20.27 -6.67
C PRO A 69 1.04 20.82 -5.23
N ASN A 70 2.03 20.50 -4.40
CA ASN A 70 2.11 20.91 -2.99
C ASN A 70 0.95 20.44 -2.10
N SER A 71 0.14 19.47 -2.53
CA SER A 71 -0.87 18.87 -1.68
C SER A 71 -0.28 17.75 -0.80
N PRO A 72 -0.74 17.61 0.46
CA PRO A 72 -0.29 16.52 1.32
C PRO A 72 -0.87 15.17 0.87
N PHE A 73 -0.13 14.09 1.17
CA PHE A 73 -0.62 12.72 1.07
C PHE A 73 -0.64 12.07 2.45
N LEU A 74 -1.82 11.71 2.92
CA LEU A 74 -2.03 11.01 4.19
C LEU A 74 -1.96 9.50 3.94
N GLU A 75 -0.77 8.92 4.04
CA GLU A 75 -0.55 7.48 3.88
C GLU A 75 -1.07 6.70 5.09
N PHE A 76 -1.79 5.59 4.86
CA PHE A 76 -2.27 4.68 5.89
C PHE A 76 -1.40 3.44 6.01
N SER A 77 -1.21 2.97 7.26
CA SER A 77 -0.63 1.65 7.54
C SER A 77 0.66 1.39 6.76
N ALA A 78 1.56 2.38 6.69
CA ALA A 78 2.82 2.25 5.96
C ALA A 78 3.67 1.07 6.45
N LEU A 79 3.61 0.74 7.76
CA LEU A 79 4.33 -0.37 8.38
C LEU A 79 3.55 -1.71 8.37
N ALA A 80 2.45 -1.82 7.59
CA ALA A 80 1.72 -3.07 7.49
C ALA A 80 2.62 -4.20 6.97
N ALA A 81 2.43 -5.40 7.51
CA ALA A 81 3.19 -6.62 7.21
C ALA A 81 4.68 -6.58 7.62
N THR A 82 5.11 -5.60 8.41
CA THR A 82 6.46 -5.63 8.99
C THR A 82 6.62 -6.91 9.83
N ASP A 83 7.68 -7.67 9.54
CA ASP A 83 8.08 -8.91 10.23
C ASP A 83 7.05 -10.08 10.14
N LEU A 84 5.95 -9.95 9.37
CA LEU A 84 4.91 -10.97 9.31
C LEU A 84 5.26 -12.20 8.46
N TYR A 85 5.99 -12.02 7.36
CA TYR A 85 6.24 -13.07 6.37
C TYR A 85 7.72 -13.52 6.31
N ASP A 86 8.55 -13.08 7.22
CA ASP A 86 10.00 -13.30 7.19
C ASP A 86 10.40 -14.77 7.36
N ASN A 87 9.54 -15.58 7.99
CA ASN A 87 9.76 -17.03 8.18
C ASN A 87 9.25 -17.89 7.00
N GLU A 88 8.38 -17.39 6.14
CA GLU A 88 7.80 -18.17 5.05
C GLU A 88 8.79 -18.42 3.91
N GLY A 89 9.76 -17.55 3.73
CA GLY A 89 10.88 -17.77 2.81
C GLY A 89 11.75 -18.98 3.17
N LYS A 90 11.81 -19.35 4.44
CA LYS A 90 12.57 -20.50 4.95
C LYS A 90 11.78 -21.82 4.82
N ALA A 91 10.47 -21.80 4.99
CA ALA A 91 9.61 -22.97 4.85
C ALA A 91 9.44 -23.40 3.38
N SER A 92 9.42 -22.46 2.43
CA SER A 92 9.30 -22.75 1.00
C SER A 92 10.59 -23.35 0.38
N ALA A 93 11.73 -23.21 1.02
CA ALA A 93 12.99 -23.80 0.56
C ALA A 93 12.98 -25.33 0.61
N SER A 94 12.13 -25.94 1.45
CA SER A 94 11.97 -27.41 1.55
C SER A 94 11.18 -28.02 0.38
N SER A 95 10.46 -27.22 -0.41
CA SER A 95 9.64 -27.68 -1.56
C SER A 95 10.28 -27.42 -2.93
N GLY A 96 11.58 -27.11 -3.01
CA GLY A 96 12.33 -27.02 -4.28
C GLY A 96 11.98 -25.81 -5.17
N ARG A 97 11.16 -24.88 -4.72
CA ARG A 97 10.92 -23.60 -5.39
C ARG A 97 11.73 -22.50 -4.74
N THR A 98 12.76 -22.03 -5.41
CA THR A 98 13.59 -20.91 -4.99
C THR A 98 12.77 -19.60 -4.99
N SER A 99 12.17 -19.27 -3.86
CA SER A 99 11.81 -17.89 -3.58
C SER A 99 13.09 -17.16 -3.15
N ALA A 100 13.36 -15.99 -3.72
CA ALA A 100 14.49 -15.18 -3.34
C ALA A 100 14.45 -14.96 -1.81
N SER A 101 15.47 -15.47 -1.11
CA SER A 101 15.65 -15.26 0.32
C SER A 101 15.79 -13.75 0.57
N ALA A 102 14.96 -13.20 1.45
CA ALA A 102 15.25 -11.89 2.01
C ALA A 102 16.61 -11.97 2.70
N SER A 103 17.50 -11.02 2.41
CA SER A 103 18.74 -10.84 3.17
C SER A 103 18.37 -10.49 4.60
N ASP A 104 19.19 -10.90 5.58
CA ASP A 104 18.96 -10.66 7.00
C ASP A 104 18.55 -9.19 7.25
N GLY A 105 17.32 -8.98 7.71
CA GLY A 105 16.76 -7.67 8.05
C GLY A 105 15.91 -6.99 6.98
N GLU A 106 15.63 -7.61 5.83
CA GLU A 106 14.67 -7.12 4.83
C GLU A 106 13.28 -7.74 5.03
N SER A 107 12.25 -6.89 5.16
CA SER A 107 10.86 -7.37 5.20
C SER A 107 10.45 -7.94 3.84
N VAL A 108 9.88 -9.13 3.84
CA VAL A 108 9.42 -9.85 2.63
C VAL A 108 8.30 -9.10 1.89
N ALA A 109 7.51 -8.30 2.63
CA ALA A 109 6.37 -7.56 2.08
C ALA A 109 6.26 -6.14 2.68
N PRO A 110 7.21 -5.22 2.42
CA PRO A 110 7.18 -3.88 2.96
C PRO A 110 5.88 -3.17 2.58
N GLY A 111 5.21 -2.55 3.58
CA GLY A 111 3.93 -1.89 3.40
C GLY A 111 2.81 -2.80 2.88
N ALA A 112 2.94 -4.13 3.06
CA ALA A 112 2.04 -5.14 2.51
C ALA A 112 1.93 -5.11 0.97
N GLY A 113 2.96 -4.64 0.26
CA GLY A 113 2.98 -4.57 -1.22
C GLY A 113 1.97 -3.60 -1.83
N ILE A 114 1.40 -2.68 -1.03
CA ILE A 114 0.39 -1.74 -1.48
C ILE A 114 0.51 -0.41 -0.72
N VAL A 115 0.39 0.70 -1.43
CA VAL A 115 0.32 2.04 -0.82
C VAL A 115 -1.13 2.50 -0.81
N THR A 116 -1.62 2.91 0.36
CA THR A 116 -2.98 3.42 0.53
C THR A 116 -2.97 4.74 1.27
N GLY A 117 -3.82 5.67 0.89
CA GLY A 117 -3.89 6.96 1.55
C GLY A 117 -4.91 7.91 0.94
N ILE A 118 -5.09 9.06 1.56
CA ILE A 118 -5.90 10.16 1.03
C ILE A 118 -4.97 11.23 0.47
N GLY A 119 -5.28 11.70 -0.72
CA GLY A 119 -4.61 12.81 -1.36
C GLY A 119 -5.56 13.68 -2.16
N ARG A 120 -5.09 14.81 -2.64
CA ARG A 120 -5.89 15.71 -3.46
C ARG A 120 -5.51 15.56 -4.93
N VAL A 121 -6.51 15.30 -5.77
CA VAL A 121 -6.37 15.15 -7.22
C VAL A 121 -7.43 16.02 -7.90
N SER A 122 -7.04 16.92 -8.78
CA SER A 122 -7.93 17.86 -9.44
C SER A 122 -8.83 18.61 -8.45
N ASN A 123 -8.22 19.08 -7.36
CA ASN A 123 -8.86 19.82 -6.27
C ASN A 123 -9.94 19.04 -5.47
N ARG A 124 -9.92 17.72 -5.55
CA ARG A 124 -10.83 16.82 -4.80
C ARG A 124 -10.03 15.86 -3.92
N GLU A 125 -10.48 15.64 -2.71
CA GLU A 125 -9.95 14.58 -1.86
C GLU A 125 -10.40 13.22 -2.39
N VAL A 126 -9.45 12.32 -2.55
CA VAL A 126 -9.68 10.98 -3.09
C VAL A 126 -8.91 9.95 -2.26
N LEU A 127 -9.44 8.76 -2.18
CA LEU A 127 -8.71 7.62 -1.68
C LEU A 127 -7.87 7.02 -2.81
N ILE A 128 -6.60 6.79 -2.56
CA ILE A 128 -5.66 6.16 -3.49
C ILE A 128 -5.30 4.78 -2.96
N VAL A 129 -5.37 3.78 -3.84
CA VAL A 129 -4.87 2.42 -3.62
C VAL A 129 -3.93 2.09 -4.77
N ALA A 130 -2.65 1.89 -4.48
CA ALA A 130 -1.63 1.69 -5.50
C ALA A 130 -0.81 0.42 -5.20
N ASN A 131 -0.79 -0.53 -6.13
CA ASN A 131 0.05 -1.73 -6.01
C ASN A 131 1.53 -1.38 -6.18
N ASP A 132 2.37 -1.91 -5.31
CA ASP A 132 3.82 -1.87 -5.48
C ASP A 132 4.30 -3.17 -6.15
N ALA A 133 4.44 -3.13 -7.47
CA ALA A 133 4.88 -4.30 -8.23
C ALA A 133 6.34 -4.69 -7.97
N THR A 134 7.11 -3.87 -7.24
CA THR A 134 8.45 -4.27 -6.76
C THR A 134 8.37 -5.31 -5.64
N VAL A 135 7.23 -5.36 -4.93
CA VAL A 135 6.95 -6.31 -3.84
C VAL A 135 6.16 -7.49 -4.39
N LYS A 136 6.80 -8.66 -4.53
CA LYS A 136 6.16 -9.89 -5.03
C LYS A 136 5.32 -9.71 -6.31
N GLY A 137 5.74 -8.79 -7.21
CA GLY A 137 5.00 -8.51 -8.45
C GLY A 137 3.63 -7.87 -8.22
N GLY A 138 3.42 -7.16 -7.11
CA GLY A 138 2.14 -6.56 -6.74
C GLY A 138 1.07 -7.59 -6.33
N SER A 139 1.48 -8.82 -5.97
CA SER A 139 0.57 -9.87 -5.53
C SER A 139 -0.06 -9.53 -4.19
N TYR A 140 -1.30 -9.98 -4.00
CA TYR A 140 -2.05 -9.80 -2.75
C TYR A 140 -1.74 -10.90 -1.76
N LEU A 141 -1.07 -10.55 -0.68
CA LEU A 141 -0.93 -11.37 0.52
C LEU A 141 -2.14 -11.12 1.45
N PRO A 142 -2.35 -11.91 2.50
CA PRO A 142 -3.45 -11.70 3.47
C PRO A 142 -3.47 -10.28 4.04
N MET A 143 -2.30 -9.72 4.39
CA MET A 143 -2.22 -8.35 4.90
C MET A 143 -2.48 -7.28 3.82
N THR A 144 -2.15 -7.54 2.55
CA THR A 144 -2.48 -6.67 1.42
C THR A 144 -3.99 -6.52 1.29
N VAL A 145 -4.72 -7.65 1.38
CA VAL A 145 -6.19 -7.67 1.37
C VAL A 145 -6.76 -6.84 2.51
N LYS A 146 -6.32 -7.08 3.75
CA LYS A 146 -6.78 -6.33 4.93
C LYS A 146 -6.55 -4.82 4.80
N LYS A 147 -5.37 -4.43 4.30
CA LYS A 147 -5.03 -3.02 4.08
C LYS A 147 -5.91 -2.38 3.01
N HIS A 148 -6.17 -3.09 1.90
CA HIS A 148 -7.08 -2.63 0.84
C HIS A 148 -8.52 -2.46 1.36
N LEU A 149 -9.03 -3.47 2.07
CA LEU A 149 -10.38 -3.43 2.66
C LEU A 149 -10.53 -2.26 3.64
N ARG A 150 -9.52 -2.00 4.47
CA ARG A 150 -9.54 -0.85 5.39
C ARG A 150 -9.57 0.48 4.63
N ALA A 151 -8.80 0.59 3.54
CA ALA A 151 -8.83 1.77 2.68
C ALA A 151 -10.22 1.99 2.07
N GLN A 152 -10.85 0.95 1.53
CA GLN A 152 -12.21 1.02 1.00
C GLN A 152 -13.24 1.39 2.08
N GLN A 153 -13.12 0.86 3.29
CA GLN A 153 -13.97 1.23 4.42
C GLN A 153 -13.88 2.74 4.71
N ILE A 154 -12.66 3.29 4.77
CA ILE A 154 -12.44 4.72 4.99
C ILE A 154 -13.06 5.54 3.87
N ALA A 155 -12.92 5.09 2.61
CA ALA A 155 -13.54 5.76 1.47
C ALA A 155 -15.06 5.76 1.56
N GLU A 156 -15.67 4.62 1.89
CA GLU A 156 -17.11 4.49 2.02
C GLU A 156 -17.69 5.37 3.13
N GLU A 157 -17.03 5.37 4.32
CA GLU A 157 -17.45 6.17 5.48
C GLU A 157 -17.35 7.68 5.23
N ASN A 158 -16.42 8.13 4.39
CA ASN A 158 -16.16 9.53 4.09
C ASN A 158 -16.61 9.96 2.68
N HIS A 159 -17.28 9.10 1.93
CA HIS A 159 -17.73 9.34 0.55
C HIS A 159 -16.60 9.81 -0.39
N LEU A 160 -15.39 9.25 -0.24
CA LEU A 160 -14.24 9.60 -1.06
C LEU A 160 -14.22 8.78 -2.36
N PRO A 161 -14.10 9.40 -3.54
CA PRO A 161 -13.79 8.69 -4.77
C PRO A 161 -12.54 7.83 -4.61
N CYS A 162 -12.55 6.62 -5.18
CA CYS A 162 -11.41 5.71 -5.13
C CYS A 162 -10.62 5.74 -6.45
N LEU A 163 -9.32 5.94 -6.36
CA LEU A 163 -8.38 5.82 -7.47
C LEU A 163 -7.48 4.60 -7.24
N TYR A 164 -7.59 3.61 -8.13
CA TYR A 164 -6.80 2.39 -8.10
C TYR A 164 -5.69 2.46 -9.15
N LEU A 165 -4.41 2.50 -8.71
CA LEU A 165 -3.25 2.39 -9.59
C LEU A 165 -2.81 0.93 -9.62
N VAL A 166 -3.27 0.19 -10.62
CA VAL A 166 -3.20 -1.26 -10.62
C VAL A 166 -2.00 -1.77 -11.42
N ASP A 167 -1.15 -2.55 -10.74
CA ASP A 167 -0.02 -3.29 -11.31
C ASP A 167 0.17 -4.55 -10.43
N SER A 168 -0.68 -5.57 -10.67
CA SER A 168 -0.89 -6.67 -9.72
C SER A 168 -0.86 -8.04 -10.37
N GLY A 169 -0.03 -8.92 -9.85
CA GLY A 169 0.00 -10.34 -10.20
C GLY A 169 -1.19 -11.16 -9.69
N GLY A 170 -2.20 -10.53 -9.05
CA GLY A 170 -3.34 -11.23 -8.44
C GLY A 170 -3.03 -11.74 -7.03
N ALA A 171 -3.68 -12.82 -6.60
CA ALA A 171 -3.46 -13.39 -5.28
C ALA A 171 -2.09 -14.09 -5.20
N PHE A 172 -1.45 -14.00 -4.04
CA PHE A 172 -0.23 -14.76 -3.76
C PHE A 172 -0.61 -16.23 -3.49
N LEU A 173 -0.52 -17.07 -4.52
CA LEU A 173 -1.00 -18.45 -4.52
C LEU A 173 -0.47 -19.34 -3.39
N PRO A 174 0.79 -19.21 -2.91
CA PRO A 174 1.24 -20.00 -1.76
C PRO A 174 0.41 -19.82 -0.47
N LEU A 175 -0.31 -18.67 -0.34
CA LEU A 175 -1.18 -18.34 0.79
C LEU A 175 -2.65 -18.20 0.36
N GLN A 176 -3.07 -18.92 -0.67
CA GLN A 176 -4.43 -18.78 -1.23
C GLN A 176 -5.55 -19.13 -0.23
N ASP A 177 -5.28 -20.04 0.69
CA ASP A 177 -6.18 -20.43 1.78
C ASP A 177 -6.43 -19.30 2.78
N GLU A 178 -5.50 -18.34 2.92
CA GLU A 178 -5.65 -17.14 3.73
C GLU A 178 -6.13 -15.91 2.94
N VAL A 179 -6.25 -16.02 1.61
CA VAL A 179 -6.62 -14.91 0.72
C VAL A 179 -8.04 -15.04 0.18
N PHE A 180 -8.56 -16.27 -0.09
CA PHE A 180 -9.84 -16.46 -0.77
C PHE A 180 -11.03 -16.84 0.11
N PRO A 181 -10.95 -17.72 1.12
CA PRO A 181 -12.12 -18.49 1.58
C PRO A 181 -13.09 -17.75 2.50
N ASP A 182 -12.76 -16.57 3.02
CA ASP A 182 -13.57 -15.90 4.02
C ASP A 182 -14.21 -14.59 3.52
N VAL A 183 -15.20 -14.13 4.27
CA VAL A 183 -16.02 -12.92 4.01
C VAL A 183 -15.15 -11.66 3.85
N ASN A 184 -14.09 -11.53 4.64
CA ASN A 184 -13.18 -10.39 4.62
C ASN A 184 -11.87 -10.68 3.87
N HIS A 185 -11.94 -11.56 2.88
CA HIS A 185 -10.86 -11.91 1.99
C HIS A 185 -10.98 -11.18 0.63
N PHE A 186 -10.23 -11.64 -0.35
CA PHE A 186 -10.04 -10.94 -1.62
C PHE A 186 -11.35 -10.59 -2.34
N GLY A 187 -12.34 -11.50 -2.32
CA GLY A 187 -13.66 -11.25 -2.91
C GLY A 187 -14.41 -10.06 -2.32
N ARG A 188 -14.12 -9.71 -1.06
CA ARG A 188 -14.73 -8.55 -0.40
C ARG A 188 -14.34 -7.22 -1.05
N ILE A 189 -13.16 -7.13 -1.66
CA ILE A 189 -12.72 -5.93 -2.39
C ILE A 189 -13.70 -5.61 -3.51
N PHE A 190 -14.09 -6.61 -4.29
CA PHE A 190 -15.02 -6.46 -5.43
C PHE A 190 -16.44 -6.15 -4.98
N TYR A 191 -16.88 -6.83 -3.92
CA TYR A 191 -18.17 -6.54 -3.29
C TYR A 191 -18.23 -5.07 -2.82
N ASN A 192 -17.19 -4.57 -2.18
CA ASN A 192 -17.11 -3.19 -1.73
C ASN A 192 -17.13 -2.21 -2.91
N GLN A 193 -16.38 -2.48 -4.01
CA GLN A 193 -16.42 -1.65 -5.22
C GLN A 193 -17.85 -1.52 -5.76
N ALA A 194 -18.55 -2.64 -5.94
CA ALA A 194 -19.93 -2.62 -6.42
C ALA A 194 -20.88 -1.86 -5.48
N ARG A 195 -20.71 -2.02 -4.17
CA ARG A 195 -21.51 -1.31 -3.16
C ARG A 195 -21.24 0.19 -3.14
N MET A 196 -19.97 0.59 -3.22
CA MET A 196 -19.58 2.00 -3.26
C MET A 196 -20.06 2.67 -4.55
N SER A 197 -19.93 2.01 -5.70
CA SER A 197 -20.49 2.48 -6.97
C SER A 197 -22.01 2.69 -6.88
N ALA A 198 -22.74 1.73 -6.32
CA ALA A 198 -24.18 1.86 -6.08
C ALA A 198 -24.56 3.04 -5.16
N LYS A 199 -23.65 3.44 -4.25
CA LYS A 199 -23.76 4.65 -3.41
C LYS A 199 -23.27 5.93 -4.10
N ARG A 200 -22.94 5.87 -5.38
CA ARG A 200 -22.39 6.98 -6.17
C ARG A 200 -21.03 7.49 -5.66
N ILE A 201 -20.23 6.60 -5.07
CA ILE A 201 -18.84 6.87 -4.75
C ILE A 201 -18.00 6.37 -5.94
N PRO A 202 -17.43 7.25 -6.76
CA PRO A 202 -16.75 6.88 -8.00
C PRO A 202 -15.57 5.91 -7.75
N GLN A 203 -15.48 4.89 -8.58
CA GLN A 203 -14.43 3.90 -8.60
C GLN A 203 -13.67 4.02 -9.92
N ILE A 204 -12.44 4.52 -9.89
CA ILE A 204 -11.65 4.78 -11.10
C ILE A 204 -10.36 3.96 -11.02
N ALA A 205 -10.06 3.19 -12.05
CA ALA A 205 -8.83 2.40 -12.09
C ALA A 205 -7.91 2.81 -13.26
N ALA A 206 -6.61 2.90 -12.98
CA ALA A 206 -5.57 3.03 -13.98
C ALA A 206 -4.72 1.74 -13.99
N VAL A 207 -4.78 0.99 -15.09
CA VAL A 207 -3.99 -0.21 -15.34
C VAL A 207 -2.60 0.19 -15.80
N MET A 208 -1.63 0.14 -14.92
CA MET A 208 -0.27 0.66 -15.16
C MET A 208 0.77 -0.45 -15.41
N GLY A 209 0.35 -1.69 -15.29
CA GLY A 209 1.19 -2.86 -15.52
C GLY A 209 0.35 -4.11 -15.73
N SER A 210 0.90 -5.27 -15.44
CA SER A 210 0.18 -6.53 -15.54
C SER A 210 -0.91 -6.61 -14.47
N CYS A 211 -2.16 -6.81 -14.89
CA CYS A 211 -3.28 -7.09 -14.01
C CYS A 211 -3.77 -8.50 -14.30
N THR A 212 -3.50 -9.45 -13.40
CA THR A 212 -3.76 -10.87 -13.61
C THR A 212 -4.77 -11.40 -12.60
N ALA A 213 -5.66 -12.26 -13.05
CA ALA A 213 -6.65 -12.96 -12.23
C ALA A 213 -7.45 -12.01 -11.33
N GLY A 214 -7.36 -12.16 -10.00
CA GLY A 214 -8.01 -11.25 -9.04
C GLY A 214 -7.57 -9.80 -9.17
N GLY A 215 -6.32 -9.52 -9.58
CA GLY A 215 -5.84 -8.17 -9.88
C GLY A 215 -6.54 -7.53 -11.09
N ALA A 216 -7.03 -8.33 -12.03
CA ALA A 216 -7.79 -7.88 -13.19
C ALA A 216 -9.24 -7.47 -12.83
N TYR A 217 -9.80 -8.00 -11.74
CA TYR A 217 -11.14 -7.65 -11.31
C TYR A 217 -11.22 -6.21 -10.78
N VAL A 218 -10.16 -5.69 -10.15
CA VAL A 218 -10.16 -4.31 -9.64
C VAL A 218 -10.49 -3.30 -10.74
N PRO A 219 -9.79 -3.26 -11.89
CA PRO A 219 -10.19 -2.37 -12.99
C PRO A 219 -11.50 -2.79 -13.67
N ALA A 220 -11.80 -4.09 -13.79
CA ALA A 220 -13.02 -4.55 -14.44
C ALA A 220 -14.30 -4.20 -13.65
N MET A 221 -14.22 -4.05 -12.33
CA MET A 221 -15.33 -3.67 -11.45
C MET A 221 -15.37 -2.16 -11.16
N SER A 222 -14.44 -1.38 -11.70
CA SER A 222 -14.44 0.07 -11.55
C SER A 222 -15.45 0.71 -12.50
N ASP A 223 -15.97 1.89 -12.12
CA ASP A 223 -16.89 2.67 -12.97
C ASP A 223 -16.19 3.15 -14.24
N GLU A 224 -14.90 3.49 -14.12
CA GLU A 224 -14.04 3.91 -15.23
C GLU A 224 -12.70 3.19 -15.15
N ALA A 225 -12.21 2.70 -16.29
CA ALA A 225 -10.93 2.03 -16.40
C ALA A 225 -10.06 2.65 -17.51
N ILE A 226 -8.84 3.04 -17.14
CA ILE A 226 -7.84 3.59 -18.05
C ILE A 226 -6.70 2.59 -18.17
N ILE A 227 -6.29 2.25 -19.38
CA ILE A 227 -5.17 1.32 -19.62
C ILE A 227 -4.01 2.10 -20.22
N VAL A 228 -2.85 2.05 -19.55
CA VAL A 228 -1.63 2.71 -20.03
C VAL A 228 -1.09 1.94 -21.22
N LYS A 229 -0.98 2.63 -22.36
CA LYS A 229 -0.44 2.04 -23.60
C LYS A 229 0.99 1.56 -23.42
N GLY A 230 1.25 0.31 -23.81
CA GLY A 230 2.59 -0.30 -23.81
C GLY A 230 2.96 -1.04 -22.53
N THR A 231 2.39 -0.67 -21.37
CA THR A 231 2.69 -1.33 -20.09
C THR A 231 1.48 -1.99 -19.44
N GLY A 232 0.29 -1.41 -19.62
CA GLY A 232 -0.95 -1.93 -19.02
C GLY A 232 -1.49 -3.13 -19.77
N THR A 233 -1.80 -4.20 -19.04
CA THR A 233 -2.44 -5.41 -19.58
C THR A 233 -3.42 -6.00 -18.57
N ILE A 234 -4.50 -6.58 -19.05
CA ILE A 234 -5.49 -7.27 -18.23
C ILE A 234 -5.61 -8.71 -18.73
N PHE A 235 -5.41 -9.69 -17.84
CA PHE A 235 -5.54 -11.10 -18.13
C PHE A 235 -6.38 -11.78 -17.04
N LEU A 236 -7.27 -12.68 -17.43
CA LEU A 236 -7.97 -13.53 -16.49
C LEU A 236 -7.06 -14.67 -16.00
N GLY A 237 -6.36 -15.34 -16.92
CA GLY A 237 -5.27 -16.24 -16.60
C GLY A 237 -3.93 -15.53 -16.76
N GLY A 238 -2.84 -16.07 -16.24
CA GLY A 238 -1.51 -15.50 -16.46
C GLY A 238 -1.14 -15.51 -17.95
N PRO A 239 -0.19 -14.68 -18.39
CA PRO A 239 0.40 -14.87 -19.70
C PRO A 239 0.97 -16.29 -19.78
N PRO A 240 0.88 -16.94 -20.95
CA PRO A 240 1.37 -18.31 -21.13
C PRO A 240 2.85 -18.43 -20.87
#